data_4cdd2e7252a85f8aefabf25c7136164f
#
_entry.id   4cdd2e7252a85f8aefabf25c7136164f
#
_cell.length_a   1.000
_cell.length_b   1.000
_cell.length_c   1.000
_cell.angle_alpha   90.00
_cell.angle_beta   90.00
_cell.angle_gamma   90.00
#
_symmetry.space_group_name_H-M   'P 1'
#
loop_
_entity.id
_entity.type
_entity.pdbx_description
1 polymer ?
#
loop_
_entity_poly.entity_id
_entity_poly.type
_entity_poly.pdbx_seq_one_letter_code
_entity_poly.pdbx_strand_id
1 'polypeptide(L)'
;MFREIIKYGEAELVYKKKVELSKHPVLYNLFWETTLRCNAKCKHCGSRAGENIDIEKELTTDEIKRTFKSIADKYDADKIMINVTGGEPLVRNDLFDVMKYATNLGYHWGITTNGILINDEIIKKMKETKLSTMSISIDGLEKSHDEFRGINGAYVKTIQNIEKLKKEKFLHCFQVTTVVNKSNIKELEEMYKVMENLEVDSWRIVNMDPIGRANENMQLALDREEYIYLLNFIKEKRNKSKFQVTYGCSHFTNMKLEKEVRDYMFFCISGFTTASILYNGDIFVCPNVERKKDLIQGNVKRDDFVEIWENKFKWFRNMDKLKSEYCKDCENWKYCRGDSLHTWDFDKNRPKICLNKILNGKDVN
;
A
#
# COMPACT_ATOMS: atom_id res chain seq x y z
N MET A 1 10.58 32.09 -2.25
CA MET A 1 10.83 32.18 -3.71
C MET A 1 11.75 31.07 -4.22
N PHE A 2 13.03 30.99 -3.89
CA PHE A 2 13.95 29.95 -4.45
C PHE A 2 13.52 28.50 -4.15
N ARG A 3 13.12 28.18 -2.90
CA ARG A 3 12.59 26.87 -2.53
C ARG A 3 11.28 26.50 -3.23
N GLU A 4 10.44 27.47 -3.53
CA GLU A 4 9.19 27.23 -4.27
C GLU A 4 9.46 26.94 -5.74
N ILE A 5 10.40 27.63 -6.36
CA ILE A 5 10.83 27.38 -7.75
C ILE A 5 11.36 25.94 -7.89
N ILE A 6 12.16 25.46 -6.92
CA ILE A 6 12.66 24.08 -6.92
C ILE A 6 11.49 23.07 -6.78
N LYS A 7 10.55 23.28 -5.86
CA LYS A 7 9.38 22.41 -5.67
C LYS A 7 8.53 22.31 -6.95
N TYR A 8 8.28 23.41 -7.62
CA TYR A 8 7.55 23.40 -8.90
C TYR A 8 8.35 22.72 -10.01
N GLY A 9 9.68 22.87 -10.05
CA GLY A 9 10.55 22.18 -10.98
C GLY A 9 10.49 20.64 -10.81
N GLU A 10 10.55 20.15 -9.58
CA GLU A 10 10.41 18.72 -9.28
C GLU A 10 9.01 18.19 -9.63
N ALA A 11 7.96 18.92 -9.29
CA ALA A 11 6.59 18.54 -9.64
C ALA A 11 6.39 18.44 -11.16
N GLU A 12 7.02 19.34 -11.92
CA GLU A 12 6.99 19.31 -13.38
C GLU A 12 7.72 18.08 -13.95
N LEU A 13 8.86 17.70 -13.37
CA LEU A 13 9.58 16.49 -13.76
C LEU A 13 8.75 15.23 -13.49
N VAL A 14 8.13 15.13 -12.31
CA VAL A 14 7.24 14.01 -11.97
C VAL A 14 6.02 13.99 -12.91
N TYR A 15 5.45 15.14 -13.23
CA TYR A 15 4.35 15.24 -14.19
C TYR A 15 4.76 14.72 -15.58
N LYS A 16 5.92 15.18 -16.11
CA LYS A 16 6.46 14.71 -17.40
C LYS A 16 6.69 13.20 -17.38
N LYS A 17 7.26 12.66 -16.30
CA LYS A 17 7.44 11.20 -16.14
C LYS A 17 6.11 10.46 -16.14
N LYS A 18 5.10 11.01 -15.49
CA LYS A 18 3.73 10.48 -15.47
C LYS A 18 3.12 10.42 -16.88
N VAL A 19 3.29 11.51 -17.67
CA VAL A 19 2.84 11.56 -19.07
C VAL A 19 3.58 10.51 -19.91
N GLU A 20 4.88 10.32 -19.70
CA GLU A 20 5.66 9.28 -20.38
C GLU A 20 5.13 7.89 -20.04
N LEU A 21 4.97 7.58 -18.75
CA LEU A 21 4.46 6.29 -18.28
C LEU A 21 3.01 6.02 -18.72
N SER A 22 2.22 7.06 -19.00
CA SER A 22 0.88 6.88 -19.56
C SER A 22 0.89 6.30 -20.97
N LYS A 23 1.96 6.55 -21.73
CA LYS A 23 2.18 6.08 -23.11
C LYS A 23 3.03 4.81 -23.13
N HIS A 24 4.00 4.72 -22.25
CA HIS A 24 4.97 3.63 -22.15
C HIS A 24 5.00 3.08 -20.72
N PRO A 25 3.96 2.31 -20.30
CA PRO A 25 3.90 1.76 -18.96
C PRO A 25 4.99 0.71 -18.75
N VAL A 26 5.51 0.62 -17.53
CA VAL A 26 6.53 -0.35 -17.16
C VAL A 26 6.10 -1.07 -15.89
N LEU A 27 6.03 -2.39 -15.90
CA LEU A 27 5.66 -3.16 -14.73
C LEU A 27 6.87 -3.30 -13.79
N TYR A 28 6.86 -2.52 -12.68
CA TYR A 28 7.86 -2.62 -11.60
C TYR A 28 7.30 -3.29 -10.36
N ASN A 29 6.01 -3.15 -10.10
CA ASN A 29 5.37 -3.67 -8.90
C ASN A 29 4.19 -4.56 -9.29
N LEU A 30 4.30 -5.84 -8.98
CA LEU A 30 3.23 -6.80 -9.12
C LEU A 30 2.72 -7.18 -7.74
N PHE A 31 1.53 -6.72 -7.36
CA PHE A 31 0.89 -7.18 -6.13
C PHE A 31 0.27 -8.55 -6.35
N TRP A 32 0.56 -9.46 -5.46
CA TRP A 32 -0.16 -10.72 -5.36
C TRP A 32 -0.91 -10.77 -4.04
N GLU A 33 -2.24 -10.67 -4.13
CA GLU A 33 -3.13 -10.92 -3.00
C GLU A 33 -3.31 -12.42 -2.87
N THR A 34 -2.59 -13.02 -1.95
CA THR A 34 -2.47 -14.49 -1.85
C THR A 34 -3.76 -15.18 -1.44
N THR A 35 -4.52 -14.55 -0.56
CA THR A 35 -5.73 -15.08 0.09
C THR A 35 -6.53 -13.94 0.73
N LEU A 36 -7.81 -14.14 0.99
CA LEU A 36 -8.60 -13.29 1.89
C LEU A 36 -8.74 -13.90 3.30
N ARG A 37 -8.19 -15.08 3.55
CA ARG A 37 -8.13 -15.63 4.92
C ARG A 37 -7.20 -14.75 5.75
N CYS A 38 -7.61 -14.50 7.00
CA CYS A 38 -6.84 -13.69 7.93
C CYS A 38 -7.11 -14.16 9.37
N ASN A 39 -6.09 -14.10 10.20
CA ASN A 39 -6.21 -14.34 11.63
C ASN A 39 -6.62 -13.08 12.43
N ALA A 40 -6.87 -11.93 11.75
CA ALA A 40 -7.25 -10.65 12.35
C ALA A 40 -8.56 -10.12 11.78
N LYS A 41 -9.26 -9.26 12.57
CA LYS A 41 -10.52 -8.59 12.19
C LYS A 41 -10.39 -7.07 12.32
N CYS A 42 -9.37 -6.50 11.65
CA CYS A 42 -9.04 -5.08 11.77
C CYS A 42 -10.21 -4.18 11.37
N LYS A 43 -10.49 -3.14 12.15
CA LYS A 43 -11.57 -2.17 11.92
C LYS A 43 -11.41 -1.39 10.61
N HIS A 44 -10.19 -1.26 10.10
CA HIS A 44 -9.86 -0.50 8.87
C HIS A 44 -9.63 -1.37 7.63
N CYS A 45 -9.81 -2.68 7.68
CA CYS A 45 -9.43 -3.57 6.58
C CYS A 45 -10.15 -3.24 5.27
N GLY A 46 -9.40 -2.75 4.28
CA GLY A 46 -9.93 -2.37 2.97
C GLY A 46 -10.46 -3.54 2.15
N SER A 47 -9.83 -4.72 2.25
CA SER A 47 -10.22 -5.93 1.54
C SER A 47 -11.30 -6.76 2.26
N ARG A 48 -11.75 -6.36 3.46
CA ARG A 48 -12.67 -7.14 4.32
C ARG A 48 -12.20 -8.58 4.56
N ALA A 49 -10.90 -8.76 4.67
CA ALA A 49 -10.31 -10.09 4.89
C ALA A 49 -10.90 -10.77 6.12
N GLY A 50 -11.12 -12.09 6.05
CA GLY A 50 -11.77 -12.87 7.09
C GLY A 50 -13.31 -12.92 6.98
N GLU A 51 -13.92 -12.22 6.01
CA GLU A 51 -15.37 -12.21 5.81
C GLU A 51 -15.74 -12.89 4.48
N ASN A 52 -16.76 -13.76 4.50
CA ASN A 52 -17.35 -14.38 3.30
C ASN A 52 -16.33 -14.94 2.30
N ILE A 53 -15.33 -15.67 2.80
CA ILE A 53 -14.25 -16.18 1.98
C ILE A 53 -14.70 -17.43 1.26
N ASP A 54 -14.60 -17.40 -0.07
CA ASP A 54 -14.75 -18.56 -0.93
C ASP A 54 -13.35 -19.11 -1.25
N ILE A 55 -12.90 -20.09 -0.47
CA ILE A 55 -11.56 -20.68 -0.60
C ILE A 55 -11.40 -21.41 -1.94
N GLU A 56 -12.47 -21.96 -2.51
CA GLU A 56 -12.43 -22.68 -3.79
C GLU A 56 -12.09 -21.74 -4.96
N LYS A 57 -12.29 -20.44 -4.78
CA LYS A 57 -11.89 -19.44 -5.78
C LYS A 57 -10.43 -19.03 -5.69
N GLU A 58 -9.71 -19.36 -4.62
CA GLU A 58 -8.29 -19.02 -4.52
C GLU A 58 -7.51 -19.62 -5.69
N LEU A 59 -6.49 -18.89 -6.16
CA LEU A 59 -5.55 -19.43 -7.15
C LEU A 59 -4.82 -20.63 -6.56
N THR A 60 -4.73 -21.69 -7.34
CA THR A 60 -3.87 -22.83 -7.01
C THR A 60 -2.39 -22.47 -7.16
N THR A 61 -1.51 -23.26 -6.55
CA THR A 61 -0.06 -23.13 -6.70
C THR A 61 0.37 -23.12 -8.15
N ASP A 62 -0.21 -23.97 -8.99
CA ASP A 62 0.15 -24.09 -10.40
C ASP A 62 -0.36 -22.91 -11.24
N GLU A 63 -1.55 -22.39 -10.94
CA GLU A 63 -2.09 -21.22 -11.64
C GLU A 63 -1.22 -19.99 -11.42
N ILE A 64 -0.79 -19.72 -10.20
CA ILE A 64 0.06 -18.57 -9.91
C ILE A 64 1.50 -18.75 -10.42
N LYS A 65 2.07 -19.96 -10.35
CA LYS A 65 3.38 -20.26 -10.93
C LYS A 65 3.39 -20.09 -12.45
N ARG A 66 2.34 -20.57 -13.15
CA ARG A 66 2.19 -20.34 -14.59
C ARG A 66 2.12 -18.86 -14.93
N THR A 67 1.38 -18.08 -14.13
CA THR A 67 1.25 -16.63 -14.35
C THR A 67 2.61 -15.92 -14.17
N PHE A 68 3.36 -16.23 -13.11
CA PHE A 68 4.70 -15.65 -12.93
C PHE A 68 5.66 -16.07 -14.04
N LYS A 69 5.57 -17.31 -14.53
CA LYS A 69 6.38 -17.77 -15.67
C LYS A 69 6.04 -16.99 -16.94
N SER A 70 4.74 -16.84 -17.28
CA SER A 70 4.29 -16.09 -18.46
C SER A 70 4.80 -14.64 -18.44
N ILE A 71 4.78 -13.99 -17.25
CA ILE A 71 5.31 -12.63 -17.10
C ILE A 71 6.84 -12.59 -17.28
N ALA A 72 7.58 -13.55 -16.68
CA ALA A 72 9.04 -13.62 -16.78
C ALA A 72 9.54 -13.95 -18.18
N ASP A 73 8.71 -14.64 -19.01
CA ASP A 73 9.03 -14.93 -20.41
C ASP A 73 8.97 -13.69 -21.31
N LYS A 74 8.31 -12.61 -20.86
CA LYS A 74 8.11 -11.36 -21.62
C LYS A 74 8.86 -10.16 -21.04
N TYR A 75 9.05 -10.12 -19.74
CA TYR A 75 9.69 -9.04 -19.02
C TYR A 75 10.89 -9.54 -18.22
N ASP A 76 11.85 -8.66 -17.98
CA ASP A 76 12.97 -8.90 -17.10
C ASP A 76 12.50 -9.00 -15.64
N ALA A 77 12.40 -10.23 -15.12
CA ALA A 77 11.89 -10.52 -13.80
C ALA A 77 12.70 -9.82 -12.68
N ASP A 78 14.00 -9.60 -12.88
CA ASP A 78 14.89 -8.91 -11.93
C ASP A 78 14.49 -7.44 -11.70
N LYS A 79 13.71 -6.86 -12.63
CA LYS A 79 13.16 -5.50 -12.50
C LYS A 79 11.76 -5.45 -11.88
N ILE A 80 11.18 -6.62 -11.54
CA ILE A 80 9.82 -6.69 -11.00
C ILE A 80 9.87 -7.12 -9.55
N MET A 81 9.30 -6.29 -8.67
CA MET A 81 9.05 -6.62 -7.28
C MET A 81 7.67 -7.26 -7.14
N ILE A 82 7.60 -8.50 -6.67
CA ILE A 82 6.35 -9.12 -6.22
C ILE A 82 6.05 -8.65 -4.80
N ASN A 83 4.98 -7.90 -4.64
CA ASN A 83 4.50 -7.42 -3.35
C ASN A 83 3.42 -8.36 -2.84
N VAL A 84 3.80 -9.25 -1.95
CA VAL A 84 2.92 -10.26 -1.34
C VAL A 84 2.04 -9.61 -0.29
N THR A 85 0.73 -9.74 -0.47
CA THR A 85 -0.30 -9.21 0.43
C THR A 85 -1.50 -10.17 0.47
N GLY A 86 -2.60 -9.74 1.09
CA GLY A 86 -3.83 -10.53 1.16
C GLY A 86 -4.67 -10.15 2.37
N GLY A 87 -5.32 -11.12 2.97
CA GLY A 87 -5.72 -11.05 4.36
C GLY A 87 -4.46 -11.10 5.23
N GLU A 88 -4.01 -12.30 5.58
CA GLU A 88 -2.68 -12.54 6.13
C GLU A 88 -1.95 -13.58 5.24
N PRO A 89 -0.90 -13.17 4.52
CA PRO A 89 -0.22 -14.08 3.59
C PRO A 89 0.34 -15.34 4.25
N LEU A 90 0.79 -15.25 5.50
CA LEU A 90 1.40 -16.36 6.23
C LEU A 90 0.40 -17.48 6.62
N VAL A 91 -0.91 -17.30 6.41
CA VAL A 91 -1.90 -18.39 6.56
C VAL A 91 -1.97 -19.28 5.32
N ARG A 92 -1.33 -18.87 4.21
CA ARG A 92 -1.30 -19.66 2.98
C ARG A 92 -0.14 -20.67 3.02
N ASN A 93 -0.45 -21.98 2.99
CA ASN A 93 0.54 -23.04 3.23
C ASN A 93 1.61 -23.13 2.13
N ASP A 94 1.26 -22.88 0.87
CA ASP A 94 2.14 -22.98 -0.31
C ASP A 94 2.86 -21.65 -0.65
N LEU A 95 2.73 -20.62 0.18
CA LEU A 95 3.32 -19.31 -0.06
C LEU A 95 4.82 -19.41 -0.41
N PHE A 96 5.58 -20.09 0.43
CA PHE A 96 7.03 -20.16 0.26
C PHE A 96 7.45 -21.02 -0.93
N ASP A 97 6.65 -22.02 -1.32
CA ASP A 97 6.89 -22.81 -2.53
C ASP A 97 6.70 -21.97 -3.79
N VAL A 98 5.66 -21.14 -3.80
CA VAL A 98 5.41 -20.17 -4.87
C VAL A 98 6.54 -19.14 -4.95
N MET A 99 6.95 -18.58 -3.80
CA MET A 99 7.98 -17.54 -3.78
C MET A 99 9.37 -18.09 -4.10
N LYS A 100 9.68 -19.34 -3.72
CA LYS A 100 10.90 -20.00 -4.16
C LYS A 100 10.94 -20.17 -5.68
N TYR A 101 9.82 -20.55 -6.27
CA TYR A 101 9.71 -20.64 -7.72
C TYR A 101 9.90 -19.24 -8.38
N ALA A 102 9.24 -18.21 -7.86
CA ALA A 102 9.34 -16.85 -8.38
C ALA A 102 10.78 -16.31 -8.31
N THR A 103 11.49 -16.50 -7.19
CA THR A 103 12.89 -16.06 -7.07
C THR A 103 13.84 -16.83 -7.97
N ASN A 104 13.55 -18.09 -8.29
CA ASN A 104 14.31 -18.86 -9.30
C ASN A 104 14.08 -18.35 -10.73
N LEU A 105 12.97 -17.66 -11.01
CA LEU A 105 12.73 -16.94 -12.26
C LEU A 105 13.40 -15.55 -12.31
N GLY A 106 13.98 -15.10 -11.19
CA GLY A 106 14.66 -13.81 -11.08
C GLY A 106 13.89 -12.72 -10.34
N TYR A 107 12.64 -12.95 -9.94
CA TYR A 107 11.88 -11.94 -9.21
C TYR A 107 12.47 -11.60 -7.84
N HIS A 108 12.39 -10.33 -7.48
CA HIS A 108 12.46 -9.89 -6.08
C HIS A 108 11.08 -9.94 -5.43
N TRP A 109 11.04 -10.10 -4.11
CA TRP A 109 9.76 -10.08 -3.42
C TRP A 109 9.82 -9.45 -2.02
N GLY A 110 8.67 -8.89 -1.63
CA GLY A 110 8.43 -8.34 -0.31
C GLY A 110 7.07 -8.78 0.22
N ILE A 111 6.88 -8.72 1.53
CA ILE A 111 5.65 -9.14 2.20
C ILE A 111 5.10 -8.03 3.09
N THR A 112 3.76 -7.88 3.09
CA THR A 112 3.04 -7.13 4.13
C THR A 112 2.29 -8.12 5.01
N THR A 113 2.56 -8.09 6.32
CA THR A 113 2.01 -9.03 7.30
C THR A 113 1.63 -8.31 8.60
N ASN A 114 0.71 -8.91 9.37
CA ASN A 114 0.44 -8.46 10.74
C ASN A 114 1.51 -8.94 11.74
N GLY A 115 2.42 -9.81 11.34
CA GLY A 115 3.56 -10.26 12.13
C GLY A 115 3.28 -11.33 13.19
N ILE A 116 2.02 -11.67 13.45
CA ILE A 116 1.63 -12.56 14.57
C ILE A 116 2.12 -14.01 14.34
N LEU A 117 2.11 -14.47 13.09
CA LEU A 117 2.46 -15.85 12.72
C LEU A 117 3.97 -16.08 12.53
N ILE A 118 4.78 -15.04 12.60
CA ILE A 118 6.24 -15.16 12.45
C ILE A 118 6.80 -16.00 13.60
N ASN A 119 7.58 -17.02 13.26
CA ASN A 119 8.33 -17.88 14.17
C ASN A 119 9.65 -18.31 13.50
N ASP A 120 10.46 -19.08 14.16
CA ASP A 120 11.79 -19.47 13.68
C ASP A 120 11.73 -20.28 12.37
N GLU A 121 10.70 -21.13 12.18
CA GLU A 121 10.47 -21.87 10.93
C GLU A 121 10.12 -20.94 9.78
N ILE A 122 9.22 -19.98 10.02
CA ILE A 122 8.82 -18.98 9.03
C ILE A 122 10.02 -18.09 8.64
N ILE A 123 10.82 -17.65 9.62
CA ILE A 123 12.04 -16.87 9.37
C ILE A 123 13.02 -17.66 8.49
N LYS A 124 13.22 -18.95 8.77
CA LYS A 124 14.05 -19.82 7.94
C LYS A 124 13.54 -19.88 6.49
N LYS A 125 12.23 -20.10 6.29
CA LYS A 125 11.61 -20.12 4.95
C LYS A 125 11.74 -18.76 4.23
N MET A 126 11.60 -17.64 4.94
CA MET A 126 11.84 -16.31 4.39
C MET A 126 13.26 -16.13 3.85
N LYS A 127 14.26 -16.61 4.58
CA LYS A 127 15.67 -16.59 4.14
C LYS A 127 15.90 -17.48 2.91
N GLU A 128 15.39 -18.71 2.94
CA GLU A 128 15.53 -19.68 1.85
C GLU A 128 14.88 -19.20 0.54
N THR A 129 13.83 -18.40 0.64
CA THR A 129 13.12 -17.80 -0.49
C THR A 129 13.60 -16.39 -0.84
N LYS A 130 14.71 -15.94 -0.23
CA LYS A 130 15.34 -14.63 -0.48
C LYS A 130 14.37 -13.45 -0.32
N LEU A 131 13.54 -13.46 0.74
CA LEU A 131 12.69 -12.31 1.06
C LEU A 131 13.56 -11.05 1.17
N SER A 132 13.27 -10.04 0.37
CA SER A 132 14.05 -8.82 0.29
C SER A 132 13.54 -7.75 1.25
N THR A 133 12.24 -7.49 1.24
CA THR A 133 11.64 -6.42 2.04
C THR A 133 10.44 -6.91 2.84
N MET A 134 10.23 -6.33 4.00
CA MET A 134 9.07 -6.65 4.84
C MET A 134 8.43 -5.40 5.39
N SER A 135 7.09 -5.35 5.36
CA SER A 135 6.30 -4.36 6.06
C SER A 135 5.46 -5.05 7.11
N ILE A 136 5.70 -4.74 8.38
CA ILE A 136 4.89 -5.20 9.51
C ILE A 136 3.97 -4.09 9.97
N SER A 137 2.74 -4.46 10.32
CA SER A 137 1.73 -3.52 10.76
C SER A 137 1.77 -3.32 12.28
N ILE A 138 1.95 -2.09 12.74
CA ILE A 138 1.80 -1.67 14.14
C ILE A 138 0.95 -0.40 14.15
N ASP A 139 -0.27 -0.48 14.68
CA ASP A 139 -1.27 0.60 14.61
C ASP A 139 -1.57 1.24 15.97
N GLY A 140 -0.61 1.34 16.84
CA GLY A 140 -0.73 1.94 18.17
C GLY A 140 0.16 1.26 19.20
N LEU A 141 0.02 1.65 20.44
CA LEU A 141 0.55 0.92 21.59
C LEU A 141 -0.33 -0.31 21.86
N GLU A 142 0.00 -1.11 22.86
CA GLU A 142 -0.60 -2.42 23.11
C GLU A 142 -2.14 -2.40 23.03
N LYS A 143 -2.77 -1.54 23.83
CA LYS A 143 -4.25 -1.50 23.91
C LYS A 143 -4.88 -1.05 22.58
N SER A 144 -4.44 0.06 22.04
CA SER A 144 -5.00 0.65 20.81
C SER A 144 -4.77 -0.23 19.59
N HIS A 145 -3.58 -0.86 19.51
CA HIS A 145 -3.25 -1.81 18.46
C HIS A 145 -4.18 -3.04 18.51
N ASP A 146 -4.29 -3.67 19.67
CA ASP A 146 -5.09 -4.89 19.85
C ASP A 146 -6.57 -4.63 19.55
N GLU A 147 -7.14 -3.54 20.06
CA GLU A 147 -8.52 -3.14 19.81
C GLU A 147 -8.78 -2.80 18.33
N PHE A 148 -7.84 -2.16 17.66
CA PHE A 148 -7.97 -1.78 16.24
C PHE A 148 -7.79 -2.97 15.31
N ARG A 149 -6.93 -3.92 15.68
CA ARG A 149 -6.68 -5.17 14.96
C ARG A 149 -7.67 -6.27 15.29
N GLY A 150 -8.41 -6.15 16.40
CA GLY A 150 -9.39 -7.13 16.86
C GLY A 150 -8.79 -8.43 17.36
N ILE A 151 -7.58 -8.38 17.96
CA ILE A 151 -6.86 -9.52 18.54
C ILE A 151 -6.16 -9.11 19.82
N ASN A 152 -6.52 -9.69 20.94
CA ASN A 152 -5.82 -9.48 22.20
C ASN A 152 -4.44 -10.11 22.16
N GLY A 153 -3.41 -9.38 22.64
CA GLY A 153 -2.02 -9.81 22.68
C GLY A 153 -1.31 -9.76 21.32
N ALA A 154 -1.94 -9.20 20.28
CA ALA A 154 -1.33 -9.06 18.96
C ALA A 154 -0.09 -8.19 19.01
N TYR A 155 -0.14 -7.05 19.74
CA TYR A 155 0.98 -6.13 19.87
C TYR A 155 2.21 -6.83 20.47
N VAL A 156 2.06 -7.43 21.65
CA VAL A 156 3.17 -8.10 22.35
C VAL A 156 3.77 -9.19 21.47
N LYS A 157 2.92 -10.01 20.83
CA LYS A 157 3.37 -11.07 19.95
C LYS A 157 4.13 -10.55 18.74
N THR A 158 3.62 -9.48 18.13
CA THR A 158 4.26 -8.86 16.96
C THR A 158 5.62 -8.26 17.32
N ILE A 159 5.74 -7.52 18.46
CA ILE A 159 7.02 -6.97 18.93
C ILE A 159 8.04 -8.09 19.16
N GLN A 160 7.68 -9.15 19.89
CA GLN A 160 8.56 -10.31 20.14
C GLN A 160 9.04 -10.95 18.84
N ASN A 161 8.17 -11.07 17.85
CA ASN A 161 8.51 -11.66 16.56
C ASN A 161 9.43 -10.74 15.73
N ILE A 162 9.25 -9.43 15.82
CA ILE A 162 10.17 -8.45 15.21
C ILE A 162 11.57 -8.54 15.82
N GLU A 163 11.67 -8.65 17.15
CA GLU A 163 12.96 -8.80 17.83
C GLU A 163 13.71 -10.06 17.39
N LYS A 164 13.00 -11.19 17.16
CA LYS A 164 13.58 -12.41 16.61
C LYS A 164 14.05 -12.19 15.17
N LEU A 165 13.20 -11.63 14.32
CA LEU A 165 13.48 -11.36 12.92
C LEU A 165 14.72 -10.48 12.74
N LYS A 166 14.85 -9.42 13.54
CA LYS A 166 15.97 -8.47 13.50
C LYS A 166 17.32 -9.10 13.80
N LYS A 167 17.37 -10.14 14.63
CA LYS A 167 18.62 -10.86 14.94
C LYS A 167 19.21 -11.55 13.71
N GLU A 168 18.39 -11.89 12.72
CA GLU A 168 18.79 -12.63 11.53
C GLU A 168 19.41 -11.77 10.41
N LYS A 169 19.22 -10.47 10.41
CA LYS A 169 19.88 -9.46 9.55
C LYS A 169 19.91 -9.78 8.05
N PHE A 170 18.83 -10.37 7.50
CA PHE A 170 18.79 -10.77 6.09
C PHE A 170 17.92 -9.86 5.21
N LEU A 171 17.05 -9.05 5.83
CA LEU A 171 16.19 -8.13 5.10
C LEU A 171 16.99 -6.95 4.57
N HIS A 172 16.73 -6.58 3.31
CA HIS A 172 17.25 -5.38 2.70
C HIS A 172 16.56 -4.10 3.26
N CYS A 173 15.26 -4.21 3.55
CA CYS A 173 14.49 -3.15 4.18
C CYS A 173 13.41 -3.72 5.11
N PHE A 174 13.46 -3.32 6.36
CA PHE A 174 12.44 -3.61 7.36
C PHE A 174 11.61 -2.35 7.64
N GLN A 175 10.36 -2.37 7.24
CA GLN A 175 9.42 -1.27 7.40
C GLN A 175 8.35 -1.62 8.41
N VAL A 176 7.97 -0.65 9.24
CA VAL A 176 6.70 -0.66 9.95
C VAL A 176 5.70 0.23 9.24
N THR A 177 4.44 -0.23 9.13
CA THR A 177 3.33 0.58 8.62
C THR A 177 2.31 0.80 9.73
N THR A 178 1.89 2.06 9.90
CA THR A 178 0.87 2.48 10.86
C THR A 178 -0.29 3.15 10.15
N VAL A 179 -1.51 2.68 10.42
CA VAL A 179 -2.76 3.35 10.02
C VAL A 179 -3.22 4.25 11.16
N VAL A 180 -3.02 5.56 10.99
CA VAL A 180 -3.38 6.55 12.02
C VAL A 180 -4.87 6.86 11.95
N ASN A 181 -5.47 6.93 13.12
CA ASN A 181 -6.88 7.21 13.35
C ASN A 181 -7.06 7.88 14.71
N LYS A 182 -8.29 8.27 15.08
CA LYS A 182 -8.55 8.98 16.36
C LYS A 182 -8.14 8.22 17.62
N SER A 183 -8.07 6.87 17.56
CA SER A 183 -7.71 6.10 18.77
C SER A 183 -6.21 6.05 19.04
N ASN A 184 -5.35 6.29 18.02
CA ASN A 184 -3.90 6.15 18.15
C ASN A 184 -3.10 7.42 17.82
N ILE A 185 -3.73 8.48 17.31
CA ILE A 185 -3.01 9.70 16.91
C ILE A 185 -2.25 10.35 18.06
N LYS A 186 -2.75 10.26 19.28
CA LYS A 186 -2.11 10.81 20.47
C LYS A 186 -0.92 9.96 20.95
N GLU A 187 -0.76 8.76 20.44
CA GLU A 187 0.30 7.82 20.80
C GLU A 187 1.54 7.94 19.90
N LEU A 188 1.52 8.79 18.88
CA LEU A 188 2.56 8.86 17.85
C LEU A 188 3.96 9.15 18.41
N GLU A 189 4.10 9.94 19.49
CA GLU A 189 5.38 10.22 20.11
C GLU A 189 5.97 8.98 20.81
N GLU A 190 5.13 8.22 21.53
CA GLU A 190 5.55 6.96 22.15
C GLU A 190 5.81 5.89 21.10
N MET A 191 4.99 5.82 20.05
CA MET A 191 5.23 4.92 18.92
C MET A 191 6.56 5.23 18.23
N TYR A 192 6.93 6.49 18.08
CA TYR A 192 8.22 6.88 17.53
C TYR A 192 9.39 6.28 18.34
N LYS A 193 9.31 6.31 19.66
CA LYS A 193 10.31 5.66 20.54
C LYS A 193 10.34 4.13 20.34
N VAL A 194 9.17 3.52 20.12
CA VAL A 194 9.10 2.08 19.79
C VAL A 194 9.81 1.81 18.47
N MET A 195 9.62 2.64 17.44
CA MET A 195 10.30 2.49 16.14
C MET A 195 11.83 2.64 16.28
N GLU A 196 12.28 3.60 17.11
CA GLU A 196 13.71 3.75 17.41
C GLU A 196 14.29 2.51 18.10
N ASN A 197 13.60 1.96 19.11
CA ASN A 197 14.04 0.77 19.85
C ASN A 197 14.03 -0.49 18.94
N LEU A 198 13.07 -0.59 18.03
CA LEU A 198 13.01 -1.66 17.04
C LEU A 198 14.03 -1.48 15.91
N GLU A 199 14.74 -0.35 15.87
CA GLU A 199 15.71 -0.02 14.82
C GLU A 199 15.15 -0.30 13.40
N VAL A 200 13.95 0.22 13.12
CA VAL A 200 13.33 0.06 11.79
C VAL A 200 14.10 0.84 10.74
N ASP A 201 14.13 0.35 9.48
CA ASP A 201 14.70 1.11 8.38
C ASP A 201 13.75 2.19 7.89
N SER A 202 12.42 1.92 7.99
CA SER A 202 11.38 2.84 7.54
C SER A 202 10.11 2.74 8.39
N TRP A 203 9.55 3.88 8.75
CA TRP A 203 8.21 4.00 9.33
C TRP A 203 7.28 4.69 8.34
N ARG A 204 6.40 3.91 7.72
CA ARG A 204 5.38 4.41 6.82
C ARG A 204 4.10 4.69 7.59
N ILE A 205 3.66 5.93 7.58
CA ILE A 205 2.46 6.40 8.26
C ILE A 205 1.40 6.71 7.20
N VAL A 206 0.19 6.19 7.38
CA VAL A 206 -0.97 6.46 6.53
C VAL A 206 -2.15 6.79 7.42
N ASN A 207 -3.10 7.58 6.93
CA ASN A 207 -4.38 7.75 7.61
C ASN A 207 -5.33 6.60 7.30
N MET A 208 -6.37 6.43 8.11
CA MET A 208 -7.46 5.51 7.83
C MET A 208 -8.33 6.07 6.68
N ASP A 209 -8.35 5.36 5.55
CA ASP A 209 -9.16 5.70 4.40
C ASP A 209 -10.53 5.02 4.44
N PRO A 210 -11.61 5.66 3.93
CA PRO A 210 -12.98 5.13 3.95
C PRO A 210 -13.18 4.04 2.89
N ILE A 211 -12.55 2.89 3.10
CA ILE A 211 -12.61 1.69 2.24
C ILE A 211 -12.84 0.42 3.07
N GLY A 212 -13.57 -0.54 2.53
CA GLY A 212 -13.87 -1.80 3.21
C GLY A 212 -14.54 -1.59 4.57
N ARG A 213 -14.02 -2.24 5.63
CA ARG A 213 -14.53 -2.10 7.01
C ARG A 213 -14.34 -0.70 7.61
N ALA A 214 -13.40 0.09 7.11
CA ALA A 214 -13.25 1.47 7.58
C ALA A 214 -14.53 2.30 7.37
N ASN A 215 -15.33 2.01 6.33
CA ASN A 215 -16.62 2.69 6.10
C ASN A 215 -17.62 2.50 7.27
N GLU A 216 -17.49 1.43 8.04
CA GLU A 216 -18.32 1.14 9.20
C GLU A 216 -17.77 1.76 10.50
N ASN A 217 -16.55 2.31 10.43
CA ASN A 217 -15.83 2.85 11.58
C ASN A 217 -15.39 4.32 11.35
N MET A 218 -16.18 5.10 10.60
CA MET A 218 -15.84 6.47 10.23
C MET A 218 -15.72 7.44 11.42
N GLN A 219 -16.28 7.08 12.59
CA GLN A 219 -16.04 7.80 13.84
C GLN A 219 -14.54 7.83 14.25
N LEU A 220 -13.73 6.92 13.69
CA LEU A 220 -12.27 6.87 13.89
C LEU A 220 -11.50 7.71 12.85
N ALA A 221 -12.16 8.22 11.81
CA ALA A 221 -11.49 9.07 10.81
C ALA A 221 -10.98 10.37 11.43
N LEU A 222 -9.83 10.83 10.97
CA LEU A 222 -9.23 12.08 11.42
C LEU A 222 -10.07 13.27 10.98
N ASP A 223 -10.13 14.28 11.83
CA ASP A 223 -10.63 15.60 11.46
C ASP A 223 -9.50 16.51 10.94
N ARG A 224 -9.84 17.76 10.61
CA ARG A 224 -8.89 18.73 10.04
C ARG A 224 -7.70 18.99 10.97
N GLU A 225 -7.93 19.21 12.24
CA GLU A 225 -6.88 19.52 13.22
C GLU A 225 -5.96 18.33 13.44
N GLU A 226 -6.52 17.12 13.46
CA GLU A 226 -5.77 15.89 13.56
C GLU A 226 -4.93 15.61 12.29
N TYR A 227 -5.42 15.93 11.09
CA TYR A 227 -4.59 15.89 9.87
C TYR A 227 -3.43 16.87 9.92
N ILE A 228 -3.67 18.10 10.38
CA ILE A 228 -2.61 19.12 10.55
C ILE A 228 -1.56 18.63 11.54
N TYR A 229 -2.00 18.08 12.67
CA TYR A 229 -1.10 17.49 13.68
C TYR A 229 -0.26 16.35 13.08
N LEU A 230 -0.90 15.37 12.41
CA LEU A 230 -0.24 14.23 11.78
C LEU A 230 0.84 14.66 10.78
N LEU A 231 0.52 15.58 9.88
CA LEU A 231 1.47 16.02 8.86
C LEU A 231 2.64 16.82 9.44
N ASN A 232 2.39 17.63 10.47
CA ASN A 232 3.45 18.33 11.20
C ASN A 232 4.35 17.36 11.98
N PHE A 233 3.77 16.34 12.62
CA PHE A 233 4.52 15.27 13.28
C PHE A 233 5.45 14.56 12.29
N ILE A 234 4.91 14.12 11.14
CA ILE A 234 5.72 13.45 10.10
C ILE A 234 6.84 14.37 9.62
N LYS A 235 6.55 15.64 9.31
CA LYS A 235 7.55 16.62 8.90
C LYS A 235 8.65 16.78 9.93
N GLU A 236 8.30 16.88 11.21
CA GLU A 236 9.27 17.02 12.30
C GLU A 236 10.16 15.79 12.42
N LYS A 237 9.56 14.58 12.46
CA LYS A 237 10.32 13.34 12.64
C LYS A 237 11.21 13.04 11.43
N ARG A 238 10.79 13.33 10.20
CA ARG A 238 11.64 13.20 9.01
C ARG A 238 12.96 13.95 9.11
N ASN A 239 12.95 15.10 9.76
CA ASN A 239 14.15 15.92 9.91
C ASN A 239 15.07 15.47 11.06
N LYS A 240 14.58 14.63 11.97
CA LYS A 240 15.29 14.26 13.22
C LYS A 240 15.65 12.78 13.28
N SER A 241 14.92 11.90 12.58
CA SER A 241 15.07 10.46 12.70
C SER A 241 16.31 9.92 11.98
N LYS A 242 16.87 8.85 12.52
CA LYS A 242 17.92 8.04 11.88
C LYS A 242 17.37 7.05 10.85
N PHE A 243 16.07 6.82 10.87
CA PHE A 243 15.35 5.97 9.92
C PHE A 243 14.37 6.81 9.10
N GLN A 244 13.93 6.28 7.97
CA GLN A 244 13.00 6.99 7.09
C GLN A 244 11.61 7.08 7.75
N VAL A 245 11.07 8.28 7.91
CA VAL A 245 9.67 8.51 8.27
C VAL A 245 8.95 9.08 7.05
N THR A 246 7.84 8.49 6.62
CA THR A 246 7.17 8.93 5.40
C THR A 246 5.66 8.83 5.49
N TYR A 247 4.97 9.85 4.94
CA TYR A 247 3.55 9.75 4.68
C TYR A 247 3.33 8.84 3.47
N GLY A 248 2.55 7.78 3.64
CA GLY A 248 2.37 6.75 2.63
C GLY A 248 1.54 7.19 1.42
N CYS A 249 1.20 6.25 0.55
CA CYS A 249 0.53 6.50 -0.72
C CYS A 249 -1.00 6.67 -0.58
N SER A 250 -1.49 7.51 0.34
CA SER A 250 -2.92 7.76 0.48
C SER A 250 -3.38 8.98 -0.31
N HIS A 251 -2.83 10.16 -0.02
CA HIS A 251 -3.32 11.41 -0.55
C HIS A 251 -2.22 12.34 -1.04
N PHE A 252 -2.56 13.12 -2.07
CA PHE A 252 -1.85 14.36 -2.39
C PHE A 252 -2.23 15.43 -1.35
N THR A 253 -1.26 15.95 -0.64
CA THR A 253 -1.49 16.97 0.40
C THR A 253 -1.76 18.36 -0.21
N ASN A 254 -0.72 18.99 -0.70
CA ASN A 254 -0.67 20.18 -1.55
C ASN A 254 0.80 20.43 -1.94
N MET A 255 1.05 21.32 -2.88
CA MET A 255 2.41 21.64 -3.36
C MET A 255 3.38 22.06 -2.25
N LYS A 256 2.86 22.69 -1.18
CA LYS A 256 3.69 23.18 -0.07
C LYS A 256 4.17 22.06 0.84
N LEU A 257 3.31 21.07 1.12
CA LEU A 257 3.58 20.01 2.12
C LEU A 257 4.16 18.72 1.51
N GLU A 258 3.95 18.43 0.22
CA GLU A 258 4.34 17.16 -0.39
C GLU A 258 5.77 16.72 -0.04
N LYS A 259 6.76 17.59 -0.24
CA LYS A 259 8.17 17.27 0.04
C LYS A 259 8.56 17.36 1.51
N GLU A 260 7.67 17.88 2.34
CA GLU A 260 7.88 17.94 3.78
C GLU A 260 7.53 16.60 4.46
N VAL A 261 6.62 15.83 3.85
CA VAL A 261 6.08 14.60 4.44
C VAL A 261 6.51 13.31 3.72
N ARG A 262 7.13 13.43 2.52
CA ARG A 262 7.68 12.29 1.75
C ARG A 262 8.84 12.73 0.84
N ASP A 263 9.60 11.79 0.33
CA ASP A 263 10.80 12.08 -0.49
C ASP A 263 10.47 12.38 -1.96
N TYR A 264 9.26 12.08 -2.39
CA TYR A 264 8.79 12.25 -3.76
C TYR A 264 7.48 13.05 -3.81
N MET A 265 7.20 13.65 -4.96
CA MET A 265 5.86 14.22 -5.21
C MET A 265 4.88 13.08 -5.39
N PHE A 266 3.73 13.15 -4.69
CA PHE A 266 2.72 12.11 -4.76
C PHE A 266 2.24 11.87 -6.20
N PHE A 267 2.13 10.61 -6.52
CA PHE A 267 1.61 10.14 -7.78
C PHE A 267 1.05 8.73 -7.60
N CYS A 268 -0.24 8.53 -7.84
CA CYS A 268 -0.81 7.18 -7.87
C CYS A 268 -0.25 6.41 -9.07
N ILE A 269 0.64 5.46 -8.79
CA ILE A 269 1.36 4.65 -9.82
C ILE A 269 0.55 3.46 -10.34
N SER A 270 -0.67 3.27 -9.83
CA SER A 270 -1.57 2.19 -10.21
C SER A 270 -1.94 2.25 -11.70
N GLY A 271 -1.69 1.17 -12.42
CA GLY A 271 -1.88 1.06 -13.87
C GLY A 271 -0.73 1.60 -14.71
N PHE A 272 0.23 2.35 -14.13
CA PHE A 272 1.40 2.88 -14.82
C PHE A 272 2.64 2.01 -14.61
N THR A 273 2.92 1.69 -13.34
CA THR A 273 4.05 0.83 -12.94
C THR A 273 3.64 -0.29 -12.01
N THR A 274 2.35 -0.38 -11.68
CA THR A 274 1.79 -1.31 -10.71
C THR A 274 0.54 -1.97 -11.26
N ALA A 275 0.47 -3.29 -11.10
CA ALA A 275 -0.72 -4.10 -11.31
C ALA A 275 -0.86 -5.13 -10.19
N SER A 276 -1.99 -5.83 -10.14
CA SER A 276 -2.30 -6.81 -9.11
C SER A 276 -2.92 -8.07 -9.70
N ILE A 277 -2.63 -9.19 -9.06
CA ILE A 277 -3.36 -10.44 -9.19
C ILE A 277 -4.07 -10.64 -7.86
N LEU A 278 -5.41 -10.64 -7.87
CA LEU A 278 -6.21 -10.85 -6.68
C LEU A 278 -6.27 -12.36 -6.35
N TYR A 279 -6.72 -12.69 -5.14
CA TYR A 279 -6.76 -14.07 -4.63
C TYR A 279 -7.49 -15.06 -5.55
N ASN A 280 -8.52 -14.59 -6.25
CA ASN A 280 -9.35 -15.37 -7.18
C ASN A 280 -8.85 -15.36 -8.64
N GLY A 281 -7.71 -14.72 -8.89
CA GLY A 281 -7.10 -14.61 -10.21
C GLY A 281 -7.47 -13.35 -10.99
N ASP A 282 -8.33 -12.49 -10.48
CA ASP A 282 -8.68 -11.25 -11.17
C ASP A 282 -7.44 -10.37 -11.35
N ILE A 283 -7.25 -9.88 -12.57
CA ILE A 283 -6.21 -8.92 -12.93
C ILE A 283 -6.74 -7.53 -12.64
N PHE A 284 -6.07 -6.84 -11.74
CA PHE A 284 -6.55 -5.59 -11.18
C PHE A 284 -5.45 -4.54 -11.07
N VAL A 285 -5.82 -3.30 -10.83
CA VAL A 285 -4.88 -2.17 -10.81
C VAL A 285 -4.11 -2.06 -9.48
N CYS A 286 -4.79 -2.30 -8.35
CA CYS A 286 -4.21 -2.23 -7.01
C CYS A 286 -5.16 -2.93 -6.01
N PRO A 287 -4.66 -3.73 -5.04
CA PRO A 287 -5.52 -4.46 -4.09
C PRO A 287 -6.38 -3.56 -3.21
N ASN A 288 -5.96 -2.30 -3.01
CA ASN A 288 -6.66 -1.32 -2.18
C ASN A 288 -7.81 -0.60 -2.88
N VAL A 289 -7.92 -0.72 -4.22
CA VAL A 289 -9.03 -0.11 -4.97
C VAL A 289 -10.29 -0.92 -4.77
N GLU A 290 -11.44 -0.25 -4.71
CA GLU A 290 -12.75 -0.90 -4.60
C GLU A 290 -12.98 -1.89 -5.76
N ARG A 291 -13.41 -3.12 -5.42
CA ARG A 291 -13.56 -4.23 -6.38
C ARG A 291 -14.86 -4.15 -7.16
N LYS A 292 -14.97 -3.18 -8.05
CA LYS A 292 -16.09 -3.08 -9.00
C LYS A 292 -15.80 -3.91 -10.25
N LYS A 293 -16.82 -4.58 -10.79
CA LYS A 293 -16.68 -5.44 -11.99
C LYS A 293 -16.06 -4.69 -13.17
N ASP A 294 -16.46 -3.44 -13.35
CA ASP A 294 -15.98 -2.59 -14.47
C ASP A 294 -14.49 -2.21 -14.35
N LEU A 295 -13.91 -2.35 -13.16
CA LEU A 295 -12.49 -2.09 -12.92
C LEU A 295 -11.62 -3.33 -13.04
N ILE A 296 -12.19 -4.55 -13.06
CA ILE A 296 -11.47 -5.81 -13.27
C ILE A 296 -11.15 -5.93 -14.75
N GLN A 297 -9.87 -6.14 -15.08
CA GLN A 297 -9.40 -6.10 -16.47
C GLN A 297 -9.35 -7.49 -17.15
N GLY A 298 -9.31 -8.55 -16.38
CA GLY A 298 -9.23 -9.93 -16.82
C GLY A 298 -9.09 -10.88 -15.64
N ASN A 299 -8.81 -12.17 -15.92
CA ASN A 299 -8.54 -13.16 -14.87
C ASN A 299 -7.50 -14.18 -15.37
N VAL A 300 -6.43 -14.40 -14.60
CA VAL A 300 -5.29 -15.27 -14.98
C VAL A 300 -5.64 -16.73 -15.15
N LYS A 301 -6.83 -17.18 -14.75
CA LYS A 301 -7.33 -18.54 -15.00
C LYS A 301 -7.70 -18.76 -16.47
N ARG A 302 -7.96 -17.68 -17.24
CA ARG A 302 -8.39 -17.73 -18.64
C ARG A 302 -7.67 -16.78 -19.57
N ASP A 303 -7.05 -15.72 -19.02
CA ASP A 303 -6.45 -14.64 -19.79
C ASP A 303 -4.93 -14.61 -19.55
N ASP A 304 -4.14 -14.22 -20.55
CA ASP A 304 -2.72 -13.93 -20.37
C ASP A 304 -2.54 -12.57 -19.67
N PHE A 305 -1.78 -12.56 -18.58
CA PHE A 305 -1.58 -11.35 -17.79
C PHE A 305 -0.91 -10.23 -18.59
N VAL A 306 0.08 -10.57 -19.42
CA VAL A 306 0.86 -9.57 -20.19
C VAL A 306 -0.02 -8.92 -21.23
N GLU A 307 -0.83 -9.71 -21.95
CA GLU A 307 -1.79 -9.19 -22.93
C GLU A 307 -2.78 -8.21 -22.27
N ILE A 308 -3.32 -8.59 -21.10
CA ILE A 308 -4.23 -7.72 -20.34
C ILE A 308 -3.52 -6.45 -19.89
N TRP A 309 -2.31 -6.56 -19.31
CA TRP A 309 -1.52 -5.42 -18.87
C TRP A 309 -1.24 -4.43 -20.01
N GLU A 310 -0.82 -4.90 -21.15
CA GLU A 310 -0.49 -4.07 -22.30
C GLU A 310 -1.72 -3.39 -22.91
N ASN A 311 -2.82 -4.14 -23.09
CA ASN A 311 -3.93 -3.73 -23.95
C ASN A 311 -5.17 -3.23 -23.19
N LYS A 312 -5.45 -3.70 -21.96
CA LYS A 312 -6.70 -3.39 -21.23
C LYS A 312 -6.58 -2.24 -20.21
N PHE A 313 -5.40 -1.94 -19.73
CA PHE A 313 -5.19 -0.89 -18.71
C PHE A 313 -5.29 0.54 -19.25
N LYS A 314 -5.79 0.76 -20.46
CA LYS A 314 -5.86 2.08 -21.13
C LYS A 314 -6.60 3.13 -20.30
N TRP A 315 -7.73 2.76 -19.68
CA TRP A 315 -8.48 3.68 -18.83
C TRP A 315 -7.65 4.13 -17.62
N PHE A 316 -6.96 3.21 -16.95
CA PHE A 316 -6.10 3.54 -15.81
C PHE A 316 -4.91 4.44 -16.16
N ARG A 317 -4.49 4.43 -17.41
CA ARG A 317 -3.38 5.24 -17.96
C ARG A 317 -3.84 6.60 -18.49
N ASN A 318 -5.14 6.81 -18.64
CA ASN A 318 -5.67 8.11 -19.02
C ASN A 318 -5.42 9.13 -17.89
N MET A 319 -4.70 10.22 -18.20
CA MET A 319 -4.32 11.24 -17.25
C MET A 319 -5.53 12.02 -16.70
N ASP A 320 -6.63 12.05 -17.44
CA ASP A 320 -7.85 12.77 -17.07
C ASP A 320 -9.00 11.83 -16.62
N LYS A 321 -8.72 10.54 -16.36
CA LYS A 321 -9.73 9.55 -15.97
C LYS A 321 -10.58 9.92 -14.74
N LEU A 322 -10.02 10.72 -13.82
CA LEU A 322 -10.70 11.18 -12.61
C LEU A 322 -11.08 12.67 -12.67
N LYS A 323 -11.07 13.27 -13.88
CA LYS A 323 -11.49 14.67 -14.04
C LYS A 323 -13.01 14.76 -13.82
N SER A 324 -13.41 15.54 -12.84
CA SER A 324 -14.80 15.70 -12.42
C SER A 324 -15.12 17.16 -12.09
N GLU A 325 -16.40 17.50 -11.97
CA GLU A 325 -16.85 18.83 -11.52
C GLU A 325 -16.26 19.20 -10.15
N TYR A 326 -16.05 18.22 -9.26
CA TYR A 326 -15.43 18.42 -7.95
C TYR A 326 -13.99 18.98 -8.05
N CYS A 327 -13.26 18.61 -9.10
CA CYS A 327 -11.87 18.99 -9.32
C CYS A 327 -11.69 20.06 -10.40
N LYS A 328 -12.77 20.60 -10.97
CA LYS A 328 -12.80 21.47 -12.14
C LYS A 328 -11.88 22.69 -12.01
N ASP A 329 -12.00 23.42 -10.90
CA ASP A 329 -11.28 24.67 -10.66
C ASP A 329 -10.11 24.49 -9.66
N CYS A 330 -9.59 23.26 -9.52
CA CYS A 330 -8.51 22.96 -8.58
C CYS A 330 -7.16 23.36 -9.18
N GLU A 331 -6.48 24.32 -8.56
CA GLU A 331 -5.13 24.77 -8.94
C GLU A 331 -4.09 23.63 -8.95
N ASN A 332 -4.29 22.61 -8.11
CA ASN A 332 -3.40 21.45 -7.99
C ASN A 332 -3.73 20.31 -8.97
N TRP A 333 -4.76 20.47 -9.84
CA TRP A 333 -5.20 19.41 -10.75
C TRP A 333 -4.07 18.83 -11.60
N LYS A 334 -3.21 19.71 -12.15
CA LYS A 334 -2.08 19.30 -12.99
C LYS A 334 -1.21 18.22 -12.33
N TYR A 335 -1.00 18.28 -11.02
CA TYR A 335 -0.10 17.39 -10.28
C TYR A 335 -0.84 16.27 -9.56
N CYS A 336 -1.97 16.58 -8.91
CA CYS A 336 -2.78 15.63 -8.16
C CYS A 336 -3.48 14.58 -9.04
N ARG A 337 -4.15 15.03 -10.13
CA ARG A 337 -4.87 14.15 -11.07
C ARG A 337 -5.96 13.29 -10.43
N GLY A 338 -6.64 13.80 -9.42
CA GLY A 338 -7.74 13.12 -8.74
C GLY A 338 -7.32 12.25 -7.56
N ASP A 339 -6.06 12.41 -7.11
CA ASP A 339 -5.56 11.71 -5.93
C ASP A 339 -5.33 10.19 -6.15
N SER A 340 -5.48 9.38 -5.11
CA SER A 340 -5.35 7.93 -5.20
C SER A 340 -6.62 7.28 -5.75
N LEU A 341 -6.46 6.26 -6.60
CA LEU A 341 -7.59 5.47 -7.09
C LEU A 341 -8.38 4.79 -5.96
N HIS A 342 -7.73 4.35 -4.89
CA HIS A 342 -8.40 3.65 -3.79
C HIS A 342 -9.24 4.57 -2.91
N THR A 343 -9.00 5.88 -2.95
CA THR A 343 -9.79 6.88 -2.23
C THR A 343 -10.82 7.57 -3.12
N TRP A 344 -11.00 7.10 -4.36
CA TRP A 344 -12.00 7.63 -5.28
C TRP A 344 -13.36 6.97 -5.06
N ASP A 345 -14.40 7.77 -4.98
CA ASP A 345 -15.80 7.34 -5.01
C ASP A 345 -16.25 7.28 -6.47
N PHE A 346 -16.28 6.07 -7.03
CA PHE A 346 -16.63 5.85 -8.43
C PHE A 346 -18.12 6.10 -8.73
N ASP A 347 -18.99 6.03 -7.71
CA ASP A 347 -20.43 6.27 -7.87
C ASP A 347 -20.74 7.77 -7.88
N LYS A 348 -20.04 8.54 -7.03
CA LYS A 348 -20.20 9.99 -6.94
C LYS A 348 -19.23 10.77 -7.83
N ASN A 349 -18.31 10.07 -8.50
CA ASN A 349 -17.27 10.65 -9.35
C ASN A 349 -16.47 11.79 -8.65
N ARG A 350 -16.02 11.52 -7.42
CA ARG A 350 -15.23 12.47 -6.62
C ARG A 350 -14.32 11.72 -5.64
N PRO A 351 -13.25 12.35 -5.11
CA PRO A 351 -12.49 11.74 -4.02
C PRO A 351 -13.36 11.59 -2.77
N LYS A 352 -13.26 10.45 -2.08
CA LYS A 352 -13.89 10.23 -0.76
C LYS A 352 -13.30 11.16 0.28
N ILE A 353 -12.00 11.45 0.17
CA ILE A 353 -11.27 12.42 0.98
C ILE A 353 -10.43 13.27 0.01
N CYS A 354 -10.45 14.59 0.17
CA CYS A 354 -9.54 15.49 -0.52
C CYS A 354 -8.72 16.28 0.51
N LEU A 355 -7.53 15.76 0.83
CA LEU A 355 -6.70 16.33 1.89
C LEU A 355 -6.31 17.80 1.62
N ASN A 356 -6.08 18.15 0.35
CA ASN A 356 -5.84 19.56 -0.02
C ASN A 356 -7.00 20.48 0.36
N LYS A 357 -8.26 20.06 0.15
CA LYS A 357 -9.43 20.87 0.54
C LYS A 357 -9.59 20.93 2.06
N ILE A 358 -9.44 19.80 2.75
CA ILE A 358 -9.50 19.72 4.23
C ILE A 358 -8.49 20.69 4.85
N LEU A 359 -7.23 20.65 4.42
CA LEU A 359 -6.17 21.50 4.96
C LEU A 359 -6.44 23.00 4.71
N ASN A 360 -7.14 23.36 3.63
CA ASN A 360 -7.52 24.73 3.32
C ASN A 360 -8.86 25.16 3.96
N GLY A 361 -9.43 24.37 4.86
CA GLY A 361 -10.69 24.68 5.53
C GLY A 361 -11.93 24.67 4.62
N LYS A 362 -11.82 24.01 3.47
CA LYS A 362 -12.94 23.81 2.55
C LYS A 362 -13.59 22.48 2.87
N ASP A 363 -14.83 22.49 3.34
CA ASP A 363 -15.57 21.29 3.70
C ASP A 363 -15.66 20.30 2.54
N VAL A 364 -15.54 19.01 2.90
CA VAL A 364 -15.55 17.87 1.98
C VAL A 364 -16.84 17.06 2.21
N ASN A 365 -17.96 17.76 2.37
CA ASN A 365 -19.29 17.11 2.45
C ASN A 365 -19.84 16.81 1.04
#